data_c3cb63a2c7ed9ddff32dc95414b1ec1b
#
_entry.id   c3cb63a2c7ed9ddff32dc95414b1ec1b
#
_cell.length_a   1.000
_cell.length_b   1.000
_cell.length_c   1.000
_cell.angle_alpha   90.00
_cell.angle_beta   90.00
_cell.angle_gamma   90.00
#
_symmetry.space_group_name_H-M   'P 1'
#
loop_
_entity.id
_entity.type
_entity.pdbx_description
1 polymer ?
#
loop_
_entity_poly.entity_id
_entity_poly.type
_entity_poly.pdbx_seq_one_letter_code
_entity_poly.pdbx_strand_id
1 'polypeptide(L)'
;MKEYRKKNLQTIDGAPTGFSMTSEIRPATWEGFEGVMGDKGGCGGCLCMLWLLSAKDLAAGKGAGNRNAMKALFDGGHVPGLIACHQDEPAGWLQIDRRSAFPKLTTSRFLYPVDDAEVWSVSCFFVHKGYLRKGLSSQLLNAAMEWAQSQGATVVEGYPIDKAEEKYPAVYAWTGFVGAYLESGFTEVARRSDTRPLCASRSIEMAKRAMIGKKK
;
A
#
# COMPACT_ATOMS: atom_id res chain seq x y z
N MET A 1 -12.35 -11.63 24.04
CA MET A 1 -12.05 -10.45 23.21
C MET A 1 -11.59 -9.18 23.99
N LYS A 2 -11.58 -9.15 25.31
CA LYS A 2 -11.19 -7.97 26.12
C LYS A 2 -9.75 -8.00 26.69
N GLU A 3 -9.08 -9.12 26.66
CA GLU A 3 -7.74 -9.26 27.31
C GLU A 3 -6.54 -9.08 26.36
N TYR A 4 -6.72 -9.22 25.04
CA TYR A 4 -5.63 -9.03 24.08
C TYR A 4 -5.20 -7.56 23.93
N ARG A 5 -6.07 -6.62 24.30
CA ARG A 5 -5.82 -5.16 24.20
C ARG A 5 -4.90 -4.58 25.28
N LYS A 6 -4.61 -5.31 26.36
CA LYS A 6 -3.86 -4.74 27.51
C LYS A 6 -2.41 -5.16 27.61
N LYS A 7 -1.92 -6.14 26.83
CA LYS A 7 -0.56 -6.67 26.97
C LYS A 7 0.51 -6.11 26.05
N ASN A 8 0.17 -5.27 25.07
CA ASN A 8 1.16 -4.74 24.12
C ASN A 8 1.24 -3.20 24.06
N LEU A 9 0.73 -2.50 25.06
CA LEU A 9 1.05 -1.10 25.28
C LEU A 9 2.17 -0.99 26.32
N GLN A 10 3.31 -1.59 26.06
CA GLN A 10 4.55 -1.12 26.65
C GLN A 10 5.01 0.06 25.82
N THR A 11 4.94 1.25 26.42
CA THR A 11 5.63 2.45 25.99
C THR A 11 7.08 2.09 25.69
N ILE A 12 7.44 2.13 24.41
CA ILE A 12 8.83 2.12 24.02
C ILE A 12 9.32 3.55 24.22
N ASP A 13 9.68 3.86 25.47
CA ASP A 13 10.51 5.03 25.76
C ASP A 13 11.86 4.80 25.10
N GLY A 14 12.17 5.57 24.04
CA GLY A 14 13.47 5.51 23.36
C GLY A 14 13.45 5.53 21.85
N ALA A 15 12.37 5.98 21.19
CA ALA A 15 12.48 6.36 19.77
C ALA A 15 13.32 7.64 19.68
N PRO A 16 14.42 7.68 18.90
CA PRO A 16 15.14 8.92 18.66
C PRO A 16 14.21 9.90 17.96
N THR A 17 13.84 10.95 18.67
CA THR A 17 13.15 12.11 18.14
C THR A 17 14.02 12.74 17.07
N GLY A 18 13.52 12.81 15.82
CA GLY A 18 14.04 13.74 14.85
C GLY A 18 14.85 13.14 13.72
N PHE A 19 14.16 12.64 12.73
CA PHE A 19 14.42 12.90 11.32
C PHE A 19 13.15 12.50 10.54
N SER A 20 12.16 13.39 10.55
CA SER A 20 11.08 13.31 9.57
C SER A 20 11.71 13.65 8.23
N MET A 21 12.05 12.64 7.46
CA MET A 21 12.53 12.81 6.11
C MET A 21 11.34 13.26 5.27
N THR A 22 11.35 14.53 4.86
CA THR A 22 10.33 15.04 3.94
C THR A 22 10.63 14.46 2.56
N SER A 23 9.74 13.61 2.07
CA SER A 23 9.80 13.06 0.71
C SER A 23 8.74 13.76 -0.14
N GLU A 24 9.09 14.12 -1.36
CA GLU A 24 8.11 14.52 -2.35
C GLU A 24 7.38 13.26 -2.85
N ILE A 25 6.04 13.23 -2.72
CA ILE A 25 5.23 12.12 -3.21
C ILE A 25 4.31 12.63 -4.30
N ARG A 26 4.32 11.95 -5.44
CA ARG A 26 3.58 12.36 -6.64
C ARG A 26 3.06 11.17 -7.43
N PRO A 27 2.07 11.37 -8.31
CA PRO A 27 1.67 10.36 -9.29
C PRO A 27 2.89 9.85 -10.07
N ALA A 28 2.97 8.55 -10.26
CA ALA A 28 4.14 7.94 -10.87
C ALA A 28 4.25 8.25 -12.36
N THR A 29 5.48 8.46 -12.81
CA THR A 29 5.87 8.35 -14.22
C THR A 29 6.57 7.01 -14.44
N TRP A 30 6.68 6.60 -15.71
CA TRP A 30 7.41 5.38 -16.04
C TRP A 30 8.87 5.42 -15.55
N GLU A 31 9.57 6.53 -15.81
CA GLU A 31 10.98 6.73 -15.42
C GLU A 31 11.15 6.63 -13.91
N GLY A 32 10.24 7.24 -13.18
CA GLY A 32 10.27 7.18 -11.73
C GLY A 32 9.99 5.79 -11.20
N PHE A 33 9.02 5.07 -11.77
CA PHE A 33 8.76 3.68 -11.42
C PHE A 33 9.99 2.79 -11.71
N GLU A 34 10.61 2.94 -12.86
CA GLU A 34 11.85 2.22 -13.19
C GLU A 34 12.98 2.55 -12.23
N GLY A 35 13.15 3.82 -11.87
CA GLY A 35 14.14 4.25 -10.89
C GLY A 35 13.98 3.57 -9.54
N VAL A 36 12.73 3.39 -9.07
CA VAL A 36 12.45 2.65 -7.83
C VAL A 36 12.68 1.15 -8.00
N MET A 37 12.20 0.54 -9.08
CA MET A 37 12.23 -0.93 -9.27
C MET A 37 13.62 -1.44 -9.65
N GLY A 38 14.42 -0.62 -10.33
CA GLY A 38 15.72 -0.98 -10.84
C GLY A 38 15.69 -2.14 -11.86
N ASP A 39 16.87 -2.59 -12.28
CA ASP A 39 17.00 -3.64 -13.28
C ASP A 39 16.36 -4.98 -12.87
N LYS A 40 16.40 -5.28 -11.57
CA LYS A 40 15.87 -6.55 -11.02
C LYS A 40 14.35 -6.57 -10.90
N GLY A 41 13.66 -5.41 -11.01
CA GLY A 41 12.21 -5.31 -11.05
C GLY A 41 11.52 -5.70 -9.73
N GLY A 42 12.06 -5.27 -8.60
CA GLY A 42 11.52 -5.61 -7.27
C GLY A 42 11.77 -7.07 -6.88
N CYS A 43 10.83 -7.70 -6.19
CA CYS A 43 10.96 -9.09 -5.75
C CYS A 43 10.72 -10.05 -6.92
N GLY A 44 11.78 -10.74 -7.35
CA GLY A 44 11.68 -11.82 -8.32
C GLY A 44 11.16 -11.41 -9.71
N GLY A 45 11.30 -10.13 -10.10
CA GLY A 45 10.86 -9.64 -11.41
C GLY A 45 9.35 -9.57 -11.56
N CYS A 46 8.62 -9.37 -10.46
CA CYS A 46 7.16 -9.25 -10.49
C CYS A 46 6.68 -7.89 -11.01
N LEU A 47 7.45 -6.81 -10.81
CA LEU A 47 7.14 -5.42 -11.20
C LEU A 47 5.69 -5.02 -10.87
N CYS A 48 5.23 -5.41 -9.69
CA CYS A 48 3.88 -5.16 -9.15
C CYS A 48 2.72 -5.71 -10.01
N MET A 49 3.00 -6.62 -10.94
CA MET A 49 1.99 -7.27 -11.78
C MET A 49 1.26 -8.43 -11.08
N LEU A 50 1.62 -8.76 -9.83
CA LEU A 50 1.08 -9.92 -9.10
C LEU A 50 -0.46 -9.95 -9.05
N TRP A 51 -1.10 -8.81 -8.80
CA TRP A 51 -2.55 -8.73 -8.66
C TRP A 51 -3.28 -8.48 -9.98
N LEU A 52 -2.54 -8.02 -10.99
CA LEU A 52 -3.07 -7.64 -12.31
C LEU A 52 -3.11 -8.83 -13.29
N LEU A 53 -2.11 -9.71 -13.25
CA LEU A 53 -1.97 -10.81 -14.19
C LEU A 53 -2.40 -12.15 -13.62
N SER A 54 -2.81 -13.09 -14.49
CA SER A 54 -2.98 -14.48 -14.10
C SER A 54 -1.66 -15.07 -13.57
N ALA A 55 -1.71 -16.18 -12.83
CA ALA A 55 -0.49 -16.83 -12.34
C ALA A 55 0.41 -17.32 -13.49
N LYS A 56 -0.21 -17.78 -14.57
CA LYS A 56 0.48 -18.24 -15.80
C LYS A 56 1.21 -17.08 -16.48
N ASP A 57 0.52 -15.96 -16.71
CA ASP A 57 1.08 -14.81 -17.41
C ASP A 57 2.16 -14.11 -16.59
N LEU A 58 1.95 -13.98 -15.27
CA LEU A 58 2.94 -13.46 -14.35
C LEU A 58 4.25 -14.27 -14.39
N ALA A 59 4.14 -15.60 -14.39
CA ALA A 59 5.28 -16.49 -14.41
C ALA A 59 5.99 -16.46 -15.78
N ALA A 60 5.23 -16.47 -16.87
CA ALA A 60 5.76 -16.40 -18.24
C ALA A 60 6.44 -15.04 -18.51
N GLY A 61 5.88 -13.95 -17.96
CA GLY A 61 6.39 -12.60 -18.12
C GLY A 61 7.50 -12.19 -17.15
N LYS A 62 7.97 -13.10 -16.28
CA LYS A 62 8.94 -12.77 -15.24
C LYS A 62 10.11 -11.91 -15.73
N GLY A 63 10.32 -10.76 -15.11
CA GLY A 63 11.31 -9.78 -15.53
C GLY A 63 10.83 -8.93 -16.70
N ALA A 64 11.36 -9.12 -17.89
CA ALA A 64 11.10 -8.26 -19.05
C ALA A 64 9.63 -8.23 -19.50
N GLY A 65 8.93 -9.36 -19.49
CA GLY A 65 7.52 -9.41 -19.86
C GLY A 65 6.63 -8.62 -18.88
N ASN A 66 6.86 -8.79 -17.57
CA ASN A 66 6.13 -8.02 -16.54
C ASN A 66 6.48 -6.52 -16.61
N ARG A 67 7.74 -6.17 -16.96
CA ARG A 67 8.17 -4.79 -17.22
C ARG A 67 7.39 -4.17 -18.37
N ASN A 68 7.31 -4.87 -19.50
CA ASN A 68 6.57 -4.42 -20.66
C ASN A 68 5.06 -4.28 -20.36
N ALA A 69 4.49 -5.20 -19.59
CA ALA A 69 3.09 -5.13 -19.17
C ALA A 69 2.81 -3.91 -18.27
N MET A 70 3.69 -3.61 -17.30
CA MET A 70 3.57 -2.40 -16.49
C MET A 70 3.77 -1.15 -17.34
N LYS A 71 4.78 -1.14 -18.23
CA LYS A 71 5.02 -0.02 -19.15
C LYS A 71 3.81 0.29 -20.01
N ALA A 72 3.12 -0.72 -20.51
CA ALA A 72 1.93 -0.55 -21.33
C ALA A 72 0.79 0.18 -20.58
N LEU A 73 0.69 0.06 -19.25
CA LEU A 73 -0.26 0.86 -18.45
C LEU A 73 0.10 2.35 -18.52
N PHE A 74 1.36 2.70 -18.31
CA PHE A 74 1.84 4.08 -18.41
C PHE A 74 1.68 4.65 -19.81
N ASP A 75 2.05 3.89 -20.85
CA ASP A 75 1.92 4.28 -22.25
C ASP A 75 0.44 4.52 -22.64
N GLY A 76 -0.47 3.79 -22.01
CA GLY A 76 -1.92 4.00 -22.13
C GLY A 76 -2.48 5.19 -21.33
N GLY A 77 -1.62 5.98 -20.68
CA GLY A 77 -2.01 7.12 -19.86
C GLY A 77 -2.54 6.76 -18.46
N HIS A 78 -2.42 5.49 -18.06
CA HIS A 78 -2.83 5.05 -16.73
C HIS A 78 -1.74 5.33 -15.71
N VAL A 79 -2.13 5.80 -14.51
CA VAL A 79 -1.21 6.04 -13.38
C VAL A 79 -1.45 5.00 -12.31
N PRO A 80 -0.68 3.90 -12.27
CA PRO A 80 -0.96 2.76 -11.40
C PRO A 80 -0.52 2.96 -9.94
N GLY A 81 -0.08 4.15 -9.56
CA GLY A 81 0.34 4.43 -8.19
C GLY A 81 1.17 5.69 -8.01
N LEU A 82 1.82 5.78 -6.87
CA LEU A 82 2.60 6.94 -6.44
C LEU A 82 4.07 6.60 -6.24
N ILE A 83 4.91 7.60 -6.47
CA ILE A 83 6.36 7.55 -6.22
C ILE A 83 6.71 8.52 -5.11
N ALA A 84 7.58 8.11 -4.21
CA ALA A 84 8.27 8.98 -3.27
C ALA A 84 9.68 9.24 -3.77
N CYS A 85 10.07 10.52 -3.82
CA CYS A 85 11.43 10.97 -4.11
C CYS A 85 12.02 11.66 -2.88
N HIS A 86 13.30 11.47 -2.66
CA HIS A 86 14.08 12.22 -1.67
C HIS A 86 15.27 12.86 -2.35
N GLN A 87 15.35 14.19 -2.34
CA GLN A 87 16.37 14.95 -3.10
C GLN A 87 16.44 14.52 -4.57
N ASP A 88 15.27 14.43 -5.22
CA ASP A 88 15.04 14.00 -6.60
C ASP A 88 15.34 12.52 -6.90
N GLU A 89 15.89 11.77 -5.94
CA GLU A 89 16.15 10.34 -6.10
C GLU A 89 14.92 9.49 -5.74
N PRO A 90 14.53 8.52 -6.58
CA PRO A 90 13.42 7.62 -6.29
C PRO A 90 13.69 6.79 -5.02
N ALA A 91 12.84 6.95 -4.00
CA ALA A 91 13.00 6.34 -2.68
C ALA A 91 11.99 5.25 -2.38
N GLY A 92 10.80 5.33 -3.00
CA GLY A 92 9.74 4.37 -2.75
C GLY A 92 8.62 4.43 -3.78
N TRP A 93 7.81 3.39 -3.77
CA TRP A 93 6.66 3.17 -4.64
C TRP A 93 5.50 2.61 -3.85
N LEU A 94 4.29 3.02 -4.20
CA LEU A 94 3.05 2.45 -3.72
C LEU A 94 2.11 2.27 -4.91
N GLN A 95 1.66 1.02 -5.15
CA GLN A 95 0.64 0.72 -6.13
C GLN A 95 -0.75 0.88 -5.51
N ILE A 96 -1.58 1.68 -6.16
CA ILE A 96 -2.97 1.89 -5.77
C ILE A 96 -3.84 2.08 -7.01
N ASP A 97 -5.01 1.47 -7.01
CA ASP A 97 -6.01 1.61 -8.05
C ASP A 97 -7.39 1.19 -7.51
N ARG A 98 -8.44 1.34 -8.32
CA ARG A 98 -9.74 0.75 -8.04
C ARG A 98 -9.57 -0.76 -7.82
N ARG A 99 -10.26 -1.32 -6.84
CA ARG A 99 -10.18 -2.75 -6.57
C ARG A 99 -10.49 -3.60 -7.79
N SER A 100 -11.41 -3.15 -8.65
CA SER A 100 -11.79 -3.80 -9.90
C SER A 100 -10.63 -3.97 -10.89
N ALA A 101 -9.59 -3.13 -10.80
CA ALA A 101 -8.36 -3.27 -11.59
C ALA A 101 -7.49 -4.46 -11.14
N PHE A 102 -7.77 -5.07 -9.98
CA PHE A 102 -7.01 -6.18 -9.41
C PHE A 102 -7.82 -7.48 -9.38
N PRO A 103 -7.96 -8.23 -10.49
CA PRO A 103 -8.80 -9.43 -10.57
C PRO A 103 -8.53 -10.46 -9.48
N LYS A 104 -7.26 -10.61 -9.08
CA LYS A 104 -6.88 -11.57 -8.04
C LYS A 104 -7.32 -11.18 -6.63
N LEU A 105 -7.56 -9.90 -6.35
CA LEU A 105 -8.13 -9.49 -5.07
C LEU A 105 -9.58 -9.93 -4.95
N THR A 106 -10.35 -9.82 -6.03
CA THR A 106 -11.77 -10.22 -6.06
C THR A 106 -11.93 -11.72 -5.85
N THR A 107 -11.04 -12.54 -6.42
CA THR A 107 -11.08 -14.03 -6.33
C THR A 107 -10.27 -14.59 -5.15
N SER A 108 -9.67 -13.74 -4.33
CA SER A 108 -8.85 -14.17 -3.20
C SER A 108 -9.69 -14.84 -2.12
N ARG A 109 -9.21 -15.98 -1.59
CA ARG A 109 -9.88 -16.70 -0.48
C ARG A 109 -9.94 -15.91 0.83
N PHE A 110 -9.03 -14.96 1.03
CA PHE A 110 -8.87 -14.22 2.29
C PHE A 110 -9.09 -12.71 2.13
N LEU A 111 -8.87 -12.18 0.92
CA LEU A 111 -8.88 -10.74 0.65
C LEU A 111 -10.08 -10.32 -0.23
N TYR A 112 -11.09 -11.18 -0.36
CA TYR A 112 -12.30 -10.83 -1.10
C TYR A 112 -13.05 -9.64 -0.46
N PRO A 113 -13.89 -8.90 -1.22
CA PRO A 113 -14.60 -7.73 -0.73
C PRO A 113 -15.34 -7.96 0.60
N VAL A 114 -15.43 -6.91 1.42
CA VAL A 114 -16.24 -6.91 2.65
C VAL A 114 -17.70 -6.66 2.32
N ASP A 115 -17.92 -5.79 1.34
CA ASP A 115 -19.23 -5.39 0.81
C ASP A 115 -19.12 -5.07 -0.69
N ASP A 116 -20.21 -4.59 -1.30
CA ASP A 116 -20.27 -4.24 -2.71
C ASP A 116 -19.81 -2.79 -3.01
N ALA A 117 -19.28 -2.06 -2.03
CA ALA A 117 -18.80 -0.70 -2.24
C ALA A 117 -17.61 -0.66 -3.20
N GLU A 118 -17.58 0.33 -4.07
CA GLU A 118 -16.42 0.60 -4.90
C GLU A 118 -15.33 1.23 -4.03
N VAL A 119 -14.19 0.55 -3.94
CA VAL A 119 -13.05 0.97 -3.13
C VAL A 119 -11.78 1.04 -3.95
N TRP A 120 -10.83 1.84 -3.49
CA TRP A 120 -9.47 1.85 -4.00
C TRP A 120 -8.60 0.95 -3.13
N SER A 121 -7.71 0.19 -3.74
CA SER A 121 -6.90 -0.83 -3.08
C SER A 121 -5.43 -0.53 -3.19
N VAL A 122 -4.75 -0.41 -2.04
CA VAL A 122 -3.29 -0.42 -1.96
C VAL A 122 -2.81 -1.85 -2.08
N SER A 123 -2.16 -2.17 -3.19
CA SER A 123 -1.83 -3.55 -3.55
C SER A 123 -0.36 -3.92 -3.38
N CYS A 124 0.54 -2.95 -3.48
CA CYS A 124 1.98 -3.20 -3.39
C CYS A 124 2.73 -1.98 -2.86
N PHE A 125 3.79 -2.25 -2.08
CA PHE A 125 4.80 -1.28 -1.66
C PHE A 125 6.17 -1.73 -2.09
N PHE A 126 7.01 -0.77 -2.39
CA PHE A 126 8.45 -0.96 -2.47
C PHE A 126 9.14 0.27 -1.88
N VAL A 127 10.03 0.07 -0.93
CA VAL A 127 10.84 1.12 -0.31
C VAL A 127 12.31 0.72 -0.41
N HIS A 128 13.13 1.58 -0.95
CA HIS A 128 14.56 1.34 -1.04
C HIS A 128 15.18 1.16 0.34
N LYS A 129 16.18 0.27 0.43
CA LYS A 129 16.84 -0.12 1.69
C LYS A 129 17.31 1.08 2.53
N GLY A 130 17.81 2.13 1.87
CA GLY A 130 18.27 3.35 2.55
C GLY A 130 17.17 4.17 3.23
N TYR A 131 15.90 3.89 2.92
CA TYR A 131 14.73 4.63 3.40
C TYR A 131 13.80 3.80 4.30
N LEU A 132 14.17 2.55 4.58
CA LEU A 132 13.40 1.70 5.50
C LEU A 132 13.41 2.28 6.93
N ARG A 133 12.31 2.09 7.66
CA ARG A 133 12.13 2.55 9.05
C ARG A 133 12.25 4.07 9.27
N LYS A 134 12.01 4.85 8.22
CA LYS A 134 12.02 6.32 8.25
C LYS A 134 10.62 6.92 8.06
N GLY A 135 9.56 6.16 8.27
CA GLY A 135 8.17 6.59 8.14
C GLY A 135 7.68 6.73 6.69
N LEU A 136 8.47 6.33 5.68
CA LEU A 136 8.11 6.52 4.27
C LEU A 136 6.84 5.75 3.87
N SER A 137 6.61 4.57 4.46
CA SER A 137 5.38 3.79 4.20
C SER A 137 4.13 4.54 4.63
N SER A 138 4.14 5.18 5.82
CA SER A 138 3.00 5.97 6.31
C SER A 138 2.81 7.24 5.48
N GLN A 139 3.90 7.90 5.03
CA GLN A 139 3.80 9.05 4.11
C GLN A 139 3.17 8.65 2.78
N LEU A 140 3.59 7.52 2.18
CA LEU A 140 3.01 6.98 0.95
C LEU A 140 1.54 6.64 1.11
N LEU A 141 1.13 6.04 2.24
CA LEU A 141 -0.29 5.74 2.52
C LEU A 141 -1.14 7.01 2.62
N ASN A 142 -0.66 8.03 3.34
CA ASN A 142 -1.37 9.30 3.47
C ASN A 142 -1.54 9.97 2.10
N ALA A 143 -0.47 10.06 1.31
CA ALA A 143 -0.53 10.62 -0.04
C ALA A 143 -1.44 9.78 -0.97
N ALA A 144 -1.45 8.46 -0.83
CA ALA A 144 -2.32 7.58 -1.60
C ALA A 144 -3.80 7.80 -1.27
N MET A 145 -4.14 8.03 -0.01
CA MET A 145 -5.51 8.39 0.40
C MET A 145 -5.94 9.73 -0.20
N GLU A 146 -5.09 10.76 -0.12
CA GLU A 146 -5.37 12.07 -0.69
C GLU A 146 -5.53 12.00 -2.22
N TRP A 147 -4.62 11.27 -2.89
CA TRP A 147 -4.69 11.09 -4.33
C TRP A 147 -5.94 10.32 -4.76
N ALA A 148 -6.24 9.19 -4.12
CA ALA A 148 -7.44 8.42 -4.40
C ALA A 148 -8.72 9.27 -4.18
N GLN A 149 -8.76 10.07 -3.11
CA GLN A 149 -9.86 11.01 -2.86
C GLN A 149 -10.01 12.03 -3.98
N SER A 150 -8.92 12.58 -4.51
CA SER A 150 -8.96 13.50 -5.67
C SER A 150 -9.52 12.83 -6.91
N GLN A 151 -9.44 11.49 -7.01
CA GLN A 151 -10.02 10.67 -8.07
C GLN A 151 -11.46 10.20 -7.75
N GLY A 152 -12.05 10.71 -6.68
CA GLY A 152 -13.42 10.40 -6.26
C GLY A 152 -13.58 9.19 -5.34
N ALA A 153 -12.49 8.61 -4.83
CA ALA A 153 -12.56 7.53 -3.86
C ALA A 153 -13.17 7.98 -2.53
N THR A 154 -14.04 7.18 -1.96
CA THR A 154 -14.60 7.37 -0.62
C THR A 154 -13.97 6.44 0.40
N VAL A 155 -13.41 5.32 -0.04
CA VAL A 155 -12.77 4.31 0.79
C VAL A 155 -11.47 3.86 0.12
N VAL A 156 -10.41 3.80 0.90
CA VAL A 156 -9.15 3.14 0.51
C VAL A 156 -8.94 1.95 1.42
N GLU A 157 -8.63 0.80 0.85
CA GLU A 157 -8.32 -0.42 1.59
C GLU A 157 -6.90 -0.92 1.32
N GLY A 158 -6.41 -1.78 2.19
CA GLY A 158 -5.13 -2.44 2.02
C GLY A 158 -5.04 -3.73 2.84
N TYR A 159 -3.98 -4.50 2.61
CA TYR A 159 -3.85 -5.88 3.06
C TYR A 159 -2.51 -6.11 3.79
N PRO A 160 -2.25 -5.36 4.87
CA PRO A 160 -0.97 -5.39 5.54
C PRO A 160 -0.64 -6.76 6.13
N ILE A 161 0.63 -6.94 6.46
CA ILE A 161 1.10 -8.07 7.24
C ILE A 161 1.02 -7.72 8.72
N ASP A 162 0.33 -8.59 9.48
CA ASP A 162 0.25 -8.53 10.93
C ASP A 162 1.21 -9.54 11.55
N LYS A 163 2.48 -9.23 11.51
CA LYS A 163 3.58 -9.96 12.17
C LYS A 163 4.63 -8.97 12.64
N ALA A 164 5.41 -9.36 13.64
CA ALA A 164 6.54 -8.56 14.07
C ALA A 164 7.49 -8.33 12.90
N GLU A 165 7.76 -7.06 12.58
CA GLU A 165 8.53 -6.63 11.41
C GLU A 165 9.95 -7.22 11.43
N GLU A 166 10.57 -7.29 12.62
CA GLU A 166 11.92 -7.81 12.77
C GLU A 166 12.06 -9.31 12.44
N LYS A 167 10.94 -10.04 12.50
CA LYS A 167 10.88 -11.49 12.25
C LYS A 167 10.36 -11.85 10.86
N TYR A 168 9.96 -10.84 10.07
CA TYR A 168 9.37 -11.06 8.76
C TYR A 168 10.31 -10.58 7.65
N PRO A 169 10.73 -11.46 6.72
CA PRO A 169 11.63 -11.04 5.65
C PRO A 169 11.01 -9.92 4.80
N ALA A 170 11.71 -8.79 4.70
CA ALA A 170 11.23 -7.59 4.01
C ALA A 170 10.79 -7.86 2.55
N VAL A 171 11.42 -8.85 1.91
CA VAL A 171 11.10 -9.27 0.53
C VAL A 171 9.66 -9.78 0.37
N TYR A 172 9.02 -10.23 1.45
CA TYR A 172 7.64 -10.69 1.46
C TYR A 172 6.65 -9.64 2.02
N ALA A 173 7.17 -8.50 2.48
CA ALA A 173 6.37 -7.43 3.09
C ALA A 173 5.85 -6.40 2.06
N TRP A 174 5.69 -6.82 0.83
CA TRP A 174 5.28 -5.96 -0.29
C TRP A 174 3.85 -5.40 -0.20
N THR A 175 3.05 -5.82 0.77
CA THR A 175 1.76 -5.17 1.11
C THR A 175 1.87 -4.23 2.32
N GLY A 176 3.08 -4.02 2.85
CA GLY A 176 3.31 -3.23 4.05
C GLY A 176 2.96 -3.95 5.35
N PHE A 177 3.27 -3.33 6.47
CA PHE A 177 2.97 -3.83 7.82
C PHE A 177 1.78 -3.08 8.43
N VAL A 178 1.04 -3.75 9.30
CA VAL A 178 -0.17 -3.22 9.93
C VAL A 178 0.08 -1.91 10.68
N GLY A 179 1.26 -1.74 11.30
CA GLY A 179 1.62 -0.52 12.02
C GLY A 179 1.50 0.74 11.15
N ALA A 180 2.07 0.73 9.93
CA ALA A 180 2.00 1.87 9.03
C ALA A 180 0.55 2.22 8.63
N TYR A 181 -0.31 1.22 8.45
CA TYR A 181 -1.73 1.45 8.15
C TYR A 181 -2.48 2.07 9.33
N LEU A 182 -2.26 1.54 10.55
CA LEU A 182 -2.91 2.09 11.76
C LEU A 182 -2.45 3.53 12.03
N GLU A 183 -1.16 3.83 11.88
CA GLU A 183 -0.60 5.19 11.98
C GLU A 183 -1.23 6.14 10.95
N SER A 184 -1.56 5.65 9.76
CA SER A 184 -2.21 6.40 8.68
C SER A 184 -3.74 6.45 8.82
N GLY A 185 -4.32 6.01 9.94
CA GLY A 185 -5.75 6.10 10.23
C GLY A 185 -6.62 5.01 9.62
N PHE A 186 -6.02 3.94 9.09
CA PHE A 186 -6.76 2.75 8.70
C PHE A 186 -7.24 1.97 9.92
N THR A 187 -8.36 1.29 9.78
CA THR A 187 -8.88 0.35 10.79
C THR A 187 -9.05 -1.03 10.19
N GLU A 188 -8.88 -2.07 10.99
CA GLU A 188 -9.18 -3.42 10.56
C GLU A 188 -10.70 -3.57 10.37
N VAL A 189 -11.12 -3.97 9.18
CA VAL A 189 -12.54 -4.18 8.81
C VAL A 189 -12.89 -5.64 8.61
N ALA A 190 -11.90 -6.49 8.33
CA ALA A 190 -12.09 -7.93 8.26
C ALA A 190 -10.77 -8.67 8.54
N ARG A 191 -10.88 -9.86 9.14
CA ARG A 191 -9.75 -10.76 9.34
C ARG A 191 -10.17 -12.19 9.00
N ARG A 192 -9.64 -12.68 7.89
CA ARG A 192 -9.92 -14.04 7.38
C ARG A 192 -8.64 -14.88 7.31
N SER A 193 -7.54 -14.33 7.82
CA SER A 193 -6.23 -14.95 7.93
C SER A 193 -5.53 -14.40 9.17
N ASP A 194 -4.79 -15.24 9.89
CA ASP A 194 -4.09 -14.85 11.13
C ASP A 194 -3.06 -13.74 10.91
N THR A 195 -2.54 -13.62 9.69
CA THR A 195 -1.41 -12.76 9.38
C THR A 195 -1.70 -11.66 8.36
N ARG A 196 -2.92 -11.59 7.83
CA ARG A 196 -3.31 -10.60 6.82
C ARG A 196 -4.71 -10.07 7.08
N PRO A 197 -4.84 -9.03 7.91
CA PRO A 197 -6.09 -8.30 8.04
C PRO A 197 -6.38 -7.53 6.76
N LEU A 198 -7.66 -7.27 6.52
CA LEU A 198 -8.10 -6.25 5.58
C LEU A 198 -8.31 -4.97 6.39
N CYS A 199 -7.58 -3.92 6.03
CA CYS A 199 -7.70 -2.62 6.66
C CYS A 199 -8.30 -1.62 5.68
N ALA A 200 -9.15 -0.72 6.15
CA ALA A 200 -9.73 0.34 5.35
C ALA A 200 -9.72 1.68 6.09
N SER A 201 -9.58 2.75 5.32
CA SER A 201 -9.75 4.13 5.77
C SER A 201 -10.81 4.80 4.92
N ARG A 202 -11.75 5.50 5.56
CA ARG A 202 -12.72 6.35 4.88
C ARG A 202 -12.13 7.73 4.67
N SER A 203 -12.49 8.40 3.57
CA SER A 203 -12.02 9.76 3.30
C SER A 203 -12.33 10.69 4.48
N ILE A 204 -11.41 11.63 4.75
CA ILE A 204 -11.49 12.61 5.86
C ILE A 204 -12.83 13.38 5.83
N GLU A 205 -13.41 13.59 4.66
CA GLU A 205 -14.67 14.32 4.49
C GLU A 205 -15.88 13.54 5.02
N MET A 206 -15.90 12.21 4.85
CA MET A 206 -16.95 11.37 5.44
C MET A 206 -16.78 11.23 6.96
N ALA A 207 -15.55 11.20 7.46
CA ALA A 207 -15.29 11.21 8.90
C ALA A 207 -15.79 12.52 9.56
N LYS A 208 -15.59 13.67 8.91
CA LYS A 208 -16.11 14.96 9.37
C LYS A 208 -17.66 15.00 9.35
N ARG A 209 -18.31 14.50 8.30
CA ARG A 209 -19.78 14.42 8.23
C ARG A 209 -20.37 13.47 9.26
N ALA A 210 -19.71 12.33 9.53
CA ALA A 210 -20.15 11.39 10.56
C ALA A 210 -20.01 11.96 11.98
N MET A 211 -19.02 12.83 12.24
CA MET A 211 -18.88 13.53 13.52
C MET A 211 -19.93 14.63 13.70
N ILE A 212 -20.30 15.33 12.64
CA ILE A 212 -21.34 16.39 12.69
C ILE A 212 -22.73 15.78 12.85
N GLY A 213 -23.01 14.63 12.23
CA GLY A 213 -24.30 13.94 12.31
C GLY A 213 -24.59 13.26 13.65
N LYS A 214 -23.59 13.05 14.52
CA LYS A 214 -23.76 12.47 15.88
C LYS A 214 -24.02 13.53 16.97
N LYS A 215 -24.09 14.82 16.61
CA LYS A 215 -24.38 15.93 17.54
C LYS A 215 -25.80 16.49 17.41
N LYS A 216 -26.70 15.72 16.82
CA LYS A 216 -28.14 16.06 16.80
C LYS A 216 -28.96 15.02 17.59
#